data_69daf5d64466496b51f0bfb33d3d26d9
#
_entry.id   69daf5d64466496b51f0bfb33d3d26d9
#
_cell.length_a   1.000
_cell.length_b   1.000
_cell.length_c   1.000
_cell.angle_alpha   90.00
_cell.angle_beta   90.00
_cell.angle_gamma   90.00
#
_symmetry.space_group_name_H-M   'P 1'
#
loop_
_entity.id
_entity.type
_entity.pdbx_description
1 polymer ?
#
loop_
_entity_poly.entity_id
_entity_poly.type
_entity_poly.pdbx_seq_one_letter_code
_entity_poly.pdbx_strand_id
1 'polypeptide(L)' 'MSSFNVPDMSCGHCTATIEKAIKAIDPTATVACDLDTRTVSVESFLSDRAVSEAIRNAGYDVAVPAAG' A
#
# COMPACT_ATOMS: atom_id res chain seq x y z
N MET A 1 -1.58 12.33 1.91
CA MET A 1 -2.26 11.04 1.61
C MET A 1 -1.84 10.55 0.25
N SER A 2 -1.43 9.31 0.17
CA SER A 2 -0.95 8.73 -1.09
C SER A 2 -1.83 7.55 -1.46
N SER A 3 -2.09 7.41 -2.75
CA SER A 3 -2.87 6.28 -3.27
C SER A 3 -2.01 5.49 -4.26
N PHE A 4 -2.08 4.18 -4.16
CA PHE A 4 -1.31 3.28 -5.00
C PHE A 4 -2.23 2.24 -5.60
N ASN A 5 -2.03 1.93 -6.85
CA ASN A 5 -2.75 0.84 -7.50
C ASN A 5 -1.94 -0.45 -7.35
N VAL A 6 -2.57 -1.46 -6.76
CA VAL A 6 -1.94 -2.76 -6.53
C VAL A 6 -2.79 -3.82 -7.23
N PRO A 7 -2.50 -4.10 -8.52
CA PRO A 7 -3.34 -5.01 -9.31
C PRO A 7 -3.42 -6.42 -8.74
N ASP A 8 -2.40 -6.84 -8.00
CA ASP A 8 -2.37 -8.18 -7.41
C ASP A 8 -3.19 -8.29 -6.14
N MET A 9 -3.68 -7.18 -5.61
CA MET A 9 -4.47 -7.17 -4.40
C MET A 9 -5.90 -7.60 -4.74
N SER A 10 -6.20 -8.86 -4.51
CA SER A 10 -7.48 -9.43 -4.92
C SER A 10 -8.29 -10.06 -3.77
N CYS A 11 -7.80 -10.01 -2.55
CA CYS A 11 -8.53 -10.60 -1.41
C CYS A 11 -8.17 -9.90 -0.11
N GLY A 12 -8.97 -10.13 0.92
CA GLY A 12 -8.75 -9.51 2.23
C GLY A 12 -7.43 -9.90 2.87
N HIS A 13 -6.92 -11.07 2.57
CA HIS A 13 -5.62 -11.49 3.06
C HIS A 13 -4.50 -10.60 2.51
N CYS A 14 -4.61 -10.22 1.24
CA CYS A 14 -3.64 -9.34 0.61
C CYS A 14 -3.64 -7.96 1.27
N THR A 15 -4.81 -7.43 1.58
CA THR A 15 -4.90 -6.11 2.24
C THR A 15 -4.23 -6.14 3.60
N ALA A 16 -4.44 -7.20 4.36
CA ALA A 16 -3.83 -7.34 5.68
C ALA A 16 -2.31 -7.42 5.59
N THR A 17 -1.79 -8.13 4.61
CA THR A 17 -0.35 -8.25 4.39
C THR A 17 0.27 -6.90 4.05
N ILE A 18 -0.35 -6.15 3.16
CA ILE A 18 0.12 -4.83 2.75
C ILE A 18 0.09 -3.87 3.93
N GLU A 19 -1.01 -3.85 4.66
CA GLU A 19 -1.15 -2.99 5.84
C GLU A 19 -0.06 -3.28 6.86
N LYS A 20 0.19 -4.55 7.12
CA LYS A 20 1.20 -4.98 8.07
C LYS A 20 2.61 -4.56 7.61
N ALA A 21 2.88 -4.69 6.32
CA ALA A 21 4.17 -4.31 5.77
C ALA A 21 4.44 -2.81 5.94
N ILE A 22 3.43 -1.99 5.70
CA ILE A 22 3.56 -0.55 5.85
C ILE A 22 3.71 -0.16 7.32
N LYS A 23 2.91 -0.75 8.18
CA LYS A 23 2.98 -0.44 9.61
C LYS A 23 4.26 -0.96 10.28
N ALA A 24 4.94 -1.91 9.66
CA ALA A 24 6.22 -2.38 10.16
C ALA A 24 7.29 -1.29 10.08
N ILE A 25 7.21 -0.41 9.10
CA ILE A 25 8.17 0.68 8.94
C ILE A 25 7.65 2.01 9.48
N ASP A 26 6.33 2.14 9.62
CA ASP A 26 5.71 3.32 10.22
C ASP A 26 4.46 2.88 11.01
N PRO A 27 4.61 2.59 12.30
CA PRO A 27 3.47 2.14 13.12
C PRO A 27 2.33 3.16 13.22
N THR A 28 2.61 4.42 12.92
CA THR A 28 1.60 5.47 12.98
C THR A 28 0.84 5.66 11.67
N ALA A 29 1.24 4.93 10.64
CA ALA A 29 0.61 5.04 9.33
C ALA A 29 -0.84 4.56 9.37
N THR A 30 -1.69 5.26 8.63
CA THR A 30 -3.07 4.83 8.40
C THR A 30 -3.14 4.25 7.00
N VAL A 31 -3.64 3.03 6.90
CA VAL A 31 -3.72 2.32 5.62
C VAL A 31 -5.16 1.92 5.37
N ALA A 32 -5.68 2.28 4.22
CA ALA A 32 -7.00 1.89 3.77
C ALA A 32 -6.87 1.19 2.42
N CYS A 33 -7.48 0.03 2.30
CA CYS A 33 -7.42 -0.75 1.07
C CYS A 33 -8.81 -0.90 0.49
N ASP A 34 -8.90 -0.73 -0.83
CA ASP A 34 -10.14 -0.90 -1.56
C ASP A 34 -9.94 -2.01 -2.60
N LEU A 35 -10.60 -3.13 -2.37
CA LEU A 35 -10.48 -4.29 -3.27
C LEU A 35 -11.19 -4.08 -4.60
N ASP A 36 -12.25 -3.28 -4.61
CA ASP A 36 -12.99 -3.04 -5.85
C ASP A 36 -12.13 -2.30 -6.88
N THR A 37 -11.39 -1.32 -6.42
CA THR A 37 -10.51 -0.54 -7.28
C THR A 37 -9.06 -0.98 -7.20
N ARG A 38 -8.76 -1.92 -6.29
CA ARG A 38 -7.40 -2.40 -6.03
C ARG A 38 -6.46 -1.28 -5.69
N THR A 39 -6.94 -0.37 -4.86
CA THR A 39 -6.20 0.82 -4.46
C THR A 39 -5.86 0.75 -2.99
N VAL A 40 -4.64 1.15 -2.66
CA VAL A 40 -4.18 1.30 -1.29
C VAL A 40 -3.96 2.77 -1.02
N SER A 41 -4.66 3.30 -0.03
CA SER A 41 -4.49 4.68 0.40
C SER A 41 -3.69 4.69 1.70
N VAL A 42 -2.62 5.45 1.73
CA VAL A 42 -1.72 5.50 2.89
C VAL A 42 -1.55 6.93 3.35
N GLU A 43 -1.69 7.13 4.64
CA GLU A 43 -1.41 8.42 5.28
C GLU A 43 -0.29 8.19 6.28
N SER A 44 0.90 8.70 5.94
CA SER A 44 2.08 8.52 6.78
C SER A 44 3.09 9.62 6.49
N PHE A 45 4.16 9.64 7.30
CA PHE A 45 5.28 10.55 7.07
C PHE A 45 6.27 10.00 6.03
N LEU A 46 6.06 8.78 5.56
CA LEU A 46 6.93 8.16 4.58
C LEU A 46 6.70 8.76 3.20
N SER A 47 7.75 8.76 2.39
CA SER A 47 7.62 9.15 1.00
C SER A 47 6.83 8.09 0.22
N ASP A 48 6.26 8.49 -0.92
CA ASP A 48 5.56 7.55 -1.79
C ASP A 48 6.45 6.39 -2.20
N ARG A 49 7.72 6.68 -2.43
CA ARG A 49 8.68 5.66 -2.80
C ARG A 49 8.88 4.64 -1.69
N ALA A 50 9.01 5.09 -0.45
CA ALA A 50 9.19 4.19 0.68
C ALA A 50 7.97 3.29 0.86
N VAL A 51 6.77 3.85 0.70
CA VAL A 51 5.54 3.07 0.80
C VAL A 51 5.43 2.05 -0.32
N SER A 52 5.71 2.45 -1.56
CA SER A 52 5.65 1.51 -2.67
C SER A 52 6.68 0.40 -2.55
N GLU A 53 7.87 0.70 -2.04
CA GLU A 53 8.87 -0.33 -1.77
C GLU A 53 8.42 -1.30 -0.69
N ALA A 54 7.75 -0.81 0.35
CA ALA A 54 7.21 -1.68 1.38
C ALA A 54 6.18 -2.65 0.81
N ILE A 55 5.32 -2.17 -0.08
CA ILE A 55 4.32 -3.02 -0.74
C ILE A 55 5.00 -4.06 -1.62
N ARG A 56 6.01 -3.66 -2.37
CA ARG A 56 6.76 -4.60 -3.22
C ARG A 56 7.48 -5.66 -2.41
N ASN A 57 8.05 -5.27 -1.27
CA ASN A 57 8.73 -6.20 -0.38
C ASN A 57 7.75 -7.21 0.22
N ALA A 58 6.48 -6.87 0.29
CA ALA A 58 5.45 -7.79 0.75
C ALA A 58 5.04 -8.81 -0.33
N GLY A 59 5.58 -8.65 -1.56
CA GLY A 59 5.31 -9.57 -2.66
C GLY A 59 4.26 -9.09 -3.65
N TYR A 60 3.93 -7.80 -3.63
CA TYR A 60 2.90 -7.24 -4.52
C TYR A 60 3.49 -6.18 -5.43
N ASP A 61 3.08 -6.19 -6.69
CA ASP A 61 3.47 -5.15 -7.61
C ASP A 61 2.64 -3.91 -7.38
N VAL A 62 3.28 -2.77 -7.55
CA VAL A 62 2.63 -1.47 -7.46
C VAL A 62 2.69 -0.83 -8.83
N ALA A 63 1.54 -0.52 -9.38
CA ALA A 63 1.49 0.27 -10.61
C ALA A 63 1.94 1.69 -10.30
N VAL A 64 2.16 2.49 -11.33
CA VAL A 64 2.63 3.86 -11.16
C VAL A 64 1.74 4.57 -10.12
N PRO A 65 2.34 5.23 -9.11
CA PRO A 65 1.55 5.97 -8.13
C PRO A 65 0.63 6.98 -8.79
N ALA A 66 -0.59 7.06 -8.28
CA ALA A 66 -1.58 7.98 -8.83
C ALA A 66 -1.12 9.43 -8.77
N ALA A 67 -0.26 9.74 -7.84
CA ALA A 67 0.28 11.07 -7.65
C ALA A 67 1.44 11.37 -8.59
N GLY A 68 1.75 10.42 -9.42
CA GLY A 68 2.87 10.57 -10.35
C GLY A 68 2.85 11.84 -11.12
#